data_16c2c26d50c9aae275b8961355bcb2e6
#
_entry.id   16c2c26d50c9aae275b8961355bcb2e6
#
_cell.length_a   1.000
_cell.length_b   1.000
_cell.length_c   1.000
_cell.angle_alpha   90.00
_cell.angle_beta   90.00
_cell.angle_gamma   90.00
#
_symmetry.space_group_name_H-M   'P 1'
#
loop_
_entity.id
_entity.type
_entity.pdbx_description
1 polymer ?
#
loop_
_entity_poly.entity_id
_entity_poly.type
_entity_poly.pdbx_seq_one_letter_code
_entity_poly.pdbx_strand_id
1 'polypeptide(L)'
;EIHERLVGSEMCIRDRIKMDINEILSHCDHTNLKQTAVPNDIKRLIDEAVRYNTASVCIPPCYVKLASEYAVGKMRICTVIGFPNGYNTTEVKAFEAKRALLDGADEIDMVINIGALKSGNADYVENEIKTLKEVCGDKCLKVIIETCLLTEDEKKTMCRIVSAAGADYIKTSTGFSNAGATHDDIKLFKKYVSPSVKIKAAGGIHTLEDAAEFLSEGADRLGTSAIVGIAEKELDEN
;
A
#
# COMPACT_ATOMS: atom_id res chain seq x y z
N GLU A 1 -13.17 32.47 35.61
CA GLU A 1 -12.88 31.01 35.72
C GLU A 1 -13.31 30.16 34.50
N ILE A 2 -13.73 30.77 33.36
CA ILE A 2 -14.16 30.03 32.16
C ILE A 2 -13.14 30.14 30.99
N HIS A 3 -12.10 30.97 31.10
CA HIS A 3 -11.12 31.21 30.03
C HIS A 3 -9.90 30.30 30.05
N GLU A 4 -9.67 29.56 31.13
CA GLU A 4 -8.47 28.65 31.25
C GLU A 4 -8.70 27.21 30.75
N ARG A 5 -9.92 26.82 30.42
CA ARG A 5 -10.23 25.45 29.99
C ARG A 5 -10.16 25.19 28.47
N LEU A 6 -10.07 26.23 27.65
CA LEU A 6 -10.03 26.13 26.18
C LEU A 6 -8.61 26.10 25.59
N VAL A 7 -7.61 26.51 26.37
CA VAL A 7 -6.19 26.51 25.92
C VAL A 7 -5.51 25.14 26.07
N GLY A 8 -6.08 24.24 26.87
CA GLY A 8 -5.50 22.91 27.12
C GLY A 8 -5.79 21.83 26.06
N SER A 9 -6.78 22.04 25.18
CA SER A 9 -7.17 21.00 24.20
C SER A 9 -6.44 21.14 22.86
N GLU A 10 -6.07 22.33 22.44
CA GLU A 10 -5.33 22.53 21.17
C GLU A 10 -3.82 22.26 21.31
N MET A 11 -3.25 22.47 22.49
CA MET A 11 -1.83 22.16 22.75
C MET A 11 -1.55 20.65 22.90
N CYS A 12 -2.58 19.82 23.15
CA CYS A 12 -2.44 18.37 23.31
C CYS A 12 -2.40 17.58 21.99
N ILE A 13 -2.79 18.15 20.86
CA ILE A 13 -2.83 17.45 19.56
C ILE A 13 -1.45 17.55 18.88
N ARG A 14 -0.78 18.70 18.99
CA ARG A 14 0.58 18.90 18.42
C ARG A 14 1.68 18.05 19.09
N ASP A 15 1.51 17.72 20.37
CA ASP A 15 2.50 16.90 21.10
C ASP A 15 2.39 15.37 20.84
N ARG A 16 1.40 14.91 20.06
CA ARG A 16 1.17 13.48 19.80
C ARG A 16 1.87 12.96 18.55
N ILE A 17 2.09 13.78 17.53
CA ILE A 17 2.81 13.35 16.32
C ILE A 17 4.30 13.52 16.61
N LYS A 18 4.95 12.44 17.04
CA LYS A 18 6.42 12.40 17.24
C LYS A 18 7.21 12.26 15.94
N MET A 19 6.53 12.06 14.80
CA MET A 19 7.13 11.79 13.49
C MET A 19 6.99 13.01 12.60
N ASP A 20 8.06 13.38 11.89
CA ASP A 20 8.06 14.48 10.93
C ASP A 20 7.13 14.18 9.74
N ILE A 21 6.39 15.19 9.26
CA ILE A 21 5.47 15.04 8.13
C ILE A 21 6.18 14.53 6.88
N ASN A 22 7.40 15.04 6.59
CA ASN A 22 8.18 14.58 5.45
C ASN A 22 8.62 13.12 5.61
N GLU A 23 8.88 12.67 6.84
CA GLU A 23 9.15 11.27 7.14
C GLU A 23 7.93 10.40 6.81
N ILE A 24 6.73 10.79 7.27
CA ILE A 24 5.48 10.10 6.93
C ILE A 24 5.27 10.04 5.41
N LEU A 25 5.45 11.16 4.71
CA LEU A 25 5.28 11.25 3.25
C LEU A 25 6.27 10.34 2.52
N SER A 26 7.50 10.21 2.99
CA SER A 26 8.52 9.34 2.39
C SER A 26 8.16 7.85 2.45
N HIS A 27 7.22 7.45 3.32
CA HIS A 27 6.66 6.11 3.43
C HIS A 27 5.34 5.92 2.66
N CYS A 28 4.81 6.97 2.00
CA CYS A 28 3.52 6.88 1.31
C CYS A 28 3.66 6.40 -0.14
N ASP A 29 2.82 5.44 -0.53
CA ASP A 29 2.44 5.24 -1.92
C ASP A 29 1.25 6.16 -2.20
N HIS A 30 1.49 7.31 -2.86
CA HIS A 30 0.44 8.27 -3.21
C HIS A 30 -0.49 7.63 -4.24
N THR A 31 -1.74 7.38 -3.86
CA THR A 31 -2.60 6.41 -4.54
C THR A 31 -3.81 7.07 -5.22
N ASN A 32 -4.01 6.76 -6.50
CA ASN A 32 -5.26 7.01 -7.20
C ASN A 32 -5.64 5.78 -8.05
N LEU A 33 -6.54 4.95 -7.52
CA LEU A 33 -7.06 3.75 -8.19
C LEU A 33 -8.55 3.88 -8.53
N LYS A 34 -9.07 5.11 -8.59
CA LYS A 34 -10.48 5.36 -8.94
C LYS A 34 -10.75 4.91 -10.39
N GLN A 35 -11.90 4.26 -10.60
CA GLN A 35 -12.34 3.85 -11.94
C GLN A 35 -12.54 5.05 -12.89
N THR A 36 -12.75 6.24 -12.34
CA THR A 36 -12.96 7.49 -13.06
C THR A 36 -11.69 8.30 -13.27
N ALA A 37 -10.52 7.78 -12.87
CA ALA A 37 -9.25 8.48 -13.06
C ALA A 37 -8.98 8.75 -14.55
N VAL A 38 -8.51 9.95 -14.85
CA VAL A 38 -8.14 10.37 -16.22
C VAL A 38 -6.64 10.74 -16.28
N PRO A 39 -6.04 10.82 -17.47
CA PRO A 39 -4.61 11.11 -17.61
C PRO A 39 -4.09 12.32 -16.84
N ASN A 40 -4.89 13.39 -16.77
CA ASN A 40 -4.51 14.59 -16.02
C ASN A 40 -4.48 14.39 -14.51
N ASP A 41 -5.33 13.50 -13.97
CA ASP A 41 -5.29 13.14 -12.55
C ASP A 41 -4.00 12.39 -12.22
N ILE A 42 -3.56 11.52 -13.12
CA ILE A 42 -2.30 10.76 -12.94
C ILE A 42 -1.08 11.68 -13.00
N LYS A 43 -1.05 12.64 -13.93
CA LYS A 43 0.05 13.61 -14.01
C LYS A 43 0.12 14.46 -12.75
N ARG A 44 -1.02 14.99 -12.27
CA ARG A 44 -1.10 15.75 -11.03
C ARG A 44 -0.60 14.92 -9.83
N LEU A 45 -1.04 13.66 -9.72
CA LEU A 45 -0.60 12.74 -8.67
C LEU A 45 0.93 12.58 -8.67
N ILE A 46 1.54 12.48 -9.86
CA ILE A 46 3.00 12.38 -9.99
C ILE A 46 3.68 13.69 -9.58
N ASP A 47 3.16 14.84 -9.99
CA ASP A 47 3.72 16.15 -9.61
C ASP A 47 3.68 16.35 -8.08
N GLU A 48 2.55 16.00 -7.44
CA GLU A 48 2.40 15.99 -5.98
C GLU A 48 3.40 15.03 -5.33
N ALA A 49 3.51 13.80 -5.84
CA ALA A 49 4.41 12.79 -5.31
C ALA A 49 5.90 13.22 -5.40
N VAL A 50 6.30 13.85 -6.49
CA VAL A 50 7.66 14.40 -6.67
C VAL A 50 7.89 15.57 -5.72
N ARG A 51 6.92 16.50 -5.60
CA ARG A 51 7.01 17.67 -4.71
C ARG A 51 7.21 17.26 -3.25
N TYR A 52 6.48 16.27 -2.80
CA TYR A 52 6.47 15.80 -1.41
C TYR A 52 7.36 14.57 -1.16
N ASN A 53 8.15 14.16 -2.15
CA ASN A 53 9.10 13.04 -2.04
C ASN A 53 8.45 11.76 -1.48
N THR A 54 7.28 11.37 -1.99
CA THR A 54 6.63 10.13 -1.58
C THR A 54 7.39 8.89 -2.07
N ALA A 55 7.13 7.73 -1.48
CA ALA A 55 7.82 6.49 -1.83
C ALA A 55 7.55 6.02 -3.26
N SER A 56 6.30 6.15 -3.70
CA SER A 56 5.84 5.85 -5.07
C SER A 56 4.50 6.53 -5.35
N VAL A 57 4.06 6.47 -6.62
CA VAL A 57 2.64 6.63 -6.98
C VAL A 57 2.04 5.25 -7.26
N CYS A 58 0.80 5.02 -6.79
CA CYS A 58 0.07 3.77 -7.06
C CYS A 58 -1.15 4.06 -7.94
N ILE A 59 -1.15 3.53 -9.17
CA ILE A 59 -2.05 3.92 -10.25
C ILE A 59 -2.67 2.72 -10.97
N PRO A 60 -3.77 2.90 -11.74
CA PRO A 60 -4.35 1.84 -12.56
C PRO A 60 -3.37 1.36 -13.64
N PRO A 61 -3.38 0.06 -13.99
CA PRO A 61 -2.42 -0.53 -14.95
C PRO A 61 -2.42 0.16 -16.32
N CYS A 62 -3.56 0.62 -16.78
CA CYS A 62 -3.70 1.29 -18.09
C CYS A 62 -2.92 2.62 -18.20
N TYR A 63 -2.50 3.20 -17.09
CA TYR A 63 -1.75 4.47 -17.05
C TYR A 63 -0.25 4.29 -16.78
N VAL A 64 0.25 3.07 -16.58
CA VAL A 64 1.66 2.84 -16.23
C VAL A 64 2.60 3.43 -17.28
N LYS A 65 2.35 3.16 -18.56
CA LYS A 65 3.18 3.70 -19.65
C LYS A 65 3.22 5.23 -19.66
N LEU A 66 2.04 5.86 -19.57
CA LEU A 66 1.93 7.33 -19.48
C LEU A 66 2.69 7.87 -18.27
N ALA A 67 2.53 7.23 -17.11
CA ALA A 67 3.17 7.65 -15.88
C ALA A 67 4.71 7.52 -15.94
N SER A 68 5.20 6.40 -16.46
CA SER A 68 6.64 6.16 -16.65
C SER A 68 7.27 7.18 -17.60
N GLU A 69 6.62 7.47 -18.74
CA GLU A 69 7.06 8.49 -19.70
C GLU A 69 7.01 9.91 -19.10
N TYR A 70 6.00 10.22 -18.26
CA TYR A 70 5.85 11.54 -17.63
C TYR A 70 6.80 11.76 -16.46
N ALA A 71 6.97 10.77 -15.58
CA ALA A 71 7.82 10.88 -14.41
C ALA A 71 9.32 10.95 -14.75
N VAL A 72 9.75 10.39 -15.88
CA VAL A 72 11.15 10.39 -16.38
C VAL A 72 12.15 9.98 -15.28
N GLY A 73 11.82 8.93 -14.53
CA GLY A 73 12.66 8.39 -13.44
C GLY A 73 12.67 9.20 -12.15
N LYS A 74 11.89 10.28 -12.03
CA LYS A 74 11.81 11.10 -10.81
C LYS A 74 10.92 10.49 -9.73
N MET A 75 10.07 9.53 -10.08
CA MET A 75 9.13 8.88 -9.18
C MET A 75 9.00 7.40 -9.55
N ARG A 76 8.93 6.53 -8.53
CA ARG A 76 8.64 5.10 -8.71
C ARG A 76 7.17 4.91 -9.07
N ILE A 77 6.92 4.04 -10.04
CA ILE A 77 5.58 3.72 -10.50
C ILE A 77 5.18 2.36 -9.93
N CYS A 78 4.20 2.37 -9.04
CA CYS A 78 3.52 1.18 -8.53
C CYS A 78 2.19 1.00 -9.27
N THR A 79 1.83 -0.25 -9.56
CA THR A 79 0.49 -0.58 -10.07
C THR A 79 -0.05 -1.86 -9.46
N VAL A 80 -1.31 -2.16 -9.74
CA VAL A 80 -2.05 -3.30 -9.17
C VAL A 80 -2.35 -4.34 -10.23
N ILE A 81 -2.39 -5.63 -9.83
CA ILE A 81 -2.77 -6.75 -10.70
C ILE A 81 -3.73 -7.71 -10.00
N GLY A 82 -4.59 -8.38 -10.77
CA GLY A 82 -5.68 -9.19 -10.22
C GLY A 82 -6.65 -8.38 -9.35
N PHE A 83 -6.69 -7.09 -9.53
CA PHE A 83 -7.27 -6.13 -8.60
C PHE A 83 -8.70 -5.72 -8.99
N PRO A 84 -9.62 -5.49 -8.01
CA PRO A 84 -9.40 -5.65 -6.57
C PRO A 84 -9.73 -7.05 -6.01
N ASN A 85 -10.30 -7.96 -6.81
CA ASN A 85 -10.96 -9.17 -6.32
C ASN A 85 -10.04 -10.39 -6.14
N GLY A 86 -8.88 -10.42 -6.81
CA GLY A 86 -7.90 -11.49 -6.67
C GLY A 86 -8.23 -12.83 -7.33
N TYR A 87 -9.39 -13.01 -7.93
CA TYR A 87 -9.86 -14.29 -8.48
C TYR A 87 -9.45 -14.57 -9.94
N ASN A 88 -8.68 -13.70 -10.56
CA ASN A 88 -8.09 -14.00 -11.87
C ASN A 88 -7.16 -15.21 -11.75
N THR A 89 -7.01 -15.98 -12.83
CA THR A 89 -6.04 -17.09 -12.82
C THR A 89 -4.60 -16.57 -12.70
N THR A 90 -3.70 -17.41 -12.22
CA THR A 90 -2.28 -17.06 -12.06
C THR A 90 -1.65 -16.59 -13.36
N GLU A 91 -1.99 -17.25 -14.50
CA GLU A 91 -1.48 -16.89 -15.82
C GLU A 91 -1.91 -15.48 -16.24
N VAL A 92 -3.16 -15.11 -15.95
CA VAL A 92 -3.66 -13.75 -16.24
C VAL A 92 -2.95 -12.72 -15.41
N LYS A 93 -2.78 -12.95 -14.09
CA LYS A 93 -2.02 -12.06 -13.21
C LYS A 93 -0.55 -11.95 -13.65
N ALA A 94 0.07 -13.07 -14.06
CA ALA A 94 1.44 -13.07 -14.57
C ALA A 94 1.57 -12.25 -15.87
N PHE A 95 0.57 -12.34 -16.76
CA PHE A 95 0.52 -11.52 -17.97
C PHE A 95 0.34 -10.02 -17.64
N GLU A 96 -0.56 -9.68 -16.72
CA GLU A 96 -0.75 -8.30 -16.23
C GLU A 96 0.55 -7.73 -15.64
N ALA A 97 1.23 -8.49 -14.76
CA ALA A 97 2.50 -8.09 -14.17
C ALA A 97 3.57 -7.84 -15.23
N LYS A 98 3.77 -8.82 -16.13
CA LYS A 98 4.73 -8.68 -17.23
C LYS A 98 4.45 -7.46 -18.11
N ARG A 99 3.18 -7.21 -18.42
CA ARG A 99 2.78 -6.04 -19.22
C ARG A 99 3.09 -4.75 -18.47
N ALA A 100 2.72 -4.65 -17.19
CA ALA A 100 2.98 -3.47 -16.37
C ALA A 100 4.49 -3.17 -16.25
N LEU A 101 5.32 -4.19 -16.05
CA LEU A 101 6.77 -4.04 -16.00
C LEU A 101 7.36 -3.56 -17.33
N LEU A 102 6.88 -4.09 -18.46
CA LEU A 102 7.27 -3.62 -19.80
C LEU A 102 6.86 -2.16 -20.07
N ASP A 103 5.76 -1.72 -19.48
CA ASP A 103 5.27 -0.34 -19.56
C ASP A 103 5.99 0.61 -18.59
N GLY A 104 6.89 0.09 -17.72
CA GLY A 104 7.76 0.87 -16.84
C GLY A 104 7.33 0.90 -15.37
N ALA A 105 6.54 -0.06 -14.89
CA ALA A 105 6.29 -0.21 -13.46
C ALA A 105 7.55 -0.64 -12.71
N ASP A 106 7.77 -0.08 -11.53
CA ASP A 106 8.84 -0.43 -10.59
C ASP A 106 8.36 -1.37 -9.49
N GLU A 107 7.07 -1.30 -9.15
CA GLU A 107 6.47 -2.03 -8.05
C GLU A 107 5.10 -2.58 -8.50
N ILE A 108 4.80 -3.80 -8.07
CA ILE A 108 3.55 -4.52 -8.38
C ILE A 108 2.85 -4.89 -7.07
N ASP A 109 1.60 -4.46 -6.90
CA ASP A 109 0.72 -4.86 -5.81
C ASP A 109 -0.28 -5.91 -6.33
N MET A 110 -0.08 -7.19 -6.02
CA MET A 110 -0.98 -8.27 -6.41
C MET A 110 -2.03 -8.56 -5.34
N VAL A 111 -3.24 -8.95 -5.74
CA VAL A 111 -4.25 -9.50 -4.83
C VAL A 111 -4.23 -11.03 -4.93
N ILE A 112 -4.17 -11.72 -3.77
CA ILE A 112 -4.23 -13.20 -3.73
C ILE A 112 -5.58 -13.73 -4.17
N ASN A 113 -5.63 -15.01 -4.56
CA ASN A 113 -6.90 -15.71 -4.71
C ASN A 113 -7.46 -16.08 -3.31
N ILE A 114 -8.30 -15.19 -2.76
CA ILE A 114 -8.90 -15.36 -1.42
C ILE A 114 -9.77 -16.62 -1.36
N GLY A 115 -10.50 -16.93 -2.44
CA GLY A 115 -11.34 -18.13 -2.51
C GLY A 115 -10.50 -19.42 -2.40
N ALA A 116 -9.34 -19.46 -3.02
CA ALA A 116 -8.42 -20.59 -2.90
C ALA A 116 -7.91 -20.74 -1.45
N LEU A 117 -7.52 -19.65 -0.80
CA LEU A 117 -7.13 -19.67 0.61
C LEU A 117 -8.26 -20.17 1.51
N LYS A 118 -9.46 -19.66 1.34
CA LYS A 118 -10.66 -20.03 2.11
C LYS A 118 -11.05 -21.51 1.94
N SER A 119 -10.77 -22.10 0.79
CA SER A 119 -11.01 -23.53 0.53
C SER A 119 -9.91 -24.44 1.07
N GLY A 120 -8.91 -23.87 1.75
CA GLY A 120 -7.77 -24.62 2.30
C GLY A 120 -6.67 -24.92 1.27
N ASN A 121 -6.74 -24.34 0.06
CA ASN A 121 -5.73 -24.56 -0.98
C ASN A 121 -4.59 -23.53 -0.85
N ALA A 122 -3.85 -23.62 0.26
CA ALA A 122 -2.73 -22.76 0.57
C ALA A 122 -1.58 -22.89 -0.45
N ASP A 123 -1.35 -24.10 -0.94
CA ASP A 123 -0.29 -24.39 -1.94
C ASP A 123 -0.54 -23.64 -3.26
N TYR A 124 -1.80 -23.51 -3.68
CA TYR A 124 -2.14 -22.71 -4.85
C TYR A 124 -1.74 -21.24 -4.65
N VAL A 125 -2.07 -20.66 -3.49
CA VAL A 125 -1.76 -19.25 -3.18
C VAL A 125 -0.24 -19.04 -3.10
N GLU A 126 0.50 -19.97 -2.50
CA GLU A 126 1.94 -19.89 -2.43
C GLU A 126 2.58 -19.95 -3.82
N ASN A 127 2.14 -20.89 -4.67
CA ASN A 127 2.63 -21.03 -6.03
C ASN A 127 2.26 -19.82 -6.91
N GLU A 128 1.08 -19.23 -6.72
CA GLU A 128 0.68 -17.99 -7.37
C GLU A 128 1.68 -16.86 -7.04
N ILE A 129 1.98 -16.64 -5.75
CA ILE A 129 2.92 -15.59 -5.33
C ILE A 129 4.33 -15.85 -5.86
N LYS A 130 4.82 -17.11 -5.81
CA LYS A 130 6.12 -17.49 -6.37
C LYS A 130 6.22 -17.18 -7.86
N THR A 131 5.21 -17.58 -8.63
CA THR A 131 5.13 -17.28 -10.07
C THR A 131 5.19 -15.77 -10.33
N LEU A 132 4.46 -14.98 -9.55
CA LEU A 132 4.47 -13.53 -9.70
C LEU A 132 5.81 -12.92 -9.29
N LYS A 133 6.46 -13.44 -8.24
CA LYS A 133 7.81 -12.98 -7.84
C LYS A 133 8.86 -13.31 -8.91
N GLU A 134 8.78 -14.47 -9.54
CA GLU A 134 9.64 -14.83 -10.68
C GLU A 134 9.45 -13.86 -11.86
N VAL A 135 8.20 -13.50 -12.18
CA VAL A 135 7.89 -12.50 -13.22
C VAL A 135 8.42 -11.13 -12.86
N CYS A 136 8.34 -10.73 -11.60
CA CYS A 136 8.83 -9.43 -11.11
C CYS A 136 10.38 -9.37 -11.08
N GLY A 137 11.07 -10.48 -10.91
CA GLY A 137 12.53 -10.51 -10.79
C GLY A 137 13.02 -9.60 -9.66
N ASP A 138 13.86 -8.62 -10.01
CA ASP A 138 14.40 -7.62 -9.06
C ASP A 138 13.41 -6.51 -8.70
N LYS A 139 12.27 -6.44 -9.37
CA LYS A 139 11.23 -5.45 -9.07
C LYS A 139 10.42 -5.84 -7.83
N CYS A 140 9.88 -4.84 -7.15
CA CYS A 140 9.16 -5.02 -5.89
C CYS A 140 7.79 -5.68 -6.11
N LEU A 141 7.54 -6.79 -5.43
CA LEU A 141 6.23 -7.45 -5.36
C LEU A 141 5.62 -7.26 -3.97
N LYS A 142 4.42 -6.68 -3.90
CA LYS A 142 3.64 -6.56 -2.67
C LYS A 142 2.38 -7.41 -2.77
N VAL A 143 2.11 -8.18 -1.73
CA VAL A 143 1.01 -9.17 -1.71
C VAL A 143 -0.13 -8.67 -0.85
N ILE A 144 -1.24 -8.30 -1.48
CA ILE A 144 -2.49 -7.89 -0.81
C ILE A 144 -3.24 -9.15 -0.38
N ILE A 145 -3.45 -9.31 0.92
CA ILE A 145 -4.17 -10.46 1.47
C ILE A 145 -5.63 -10.17 1.83
N GLU A 146 -6.06 -8.91 1.80
CA GLU A 146 -7.41 -8.41 2.14
C GLU A 146 -7.84 -8.86 3.54
N THR A 147 -7.17 -8.34 4.55
CA THR A 147 -7.26 -8.79 5.95
C THR A 147 -8.68 -8.83 6.51
N CYS A 148 -9.55 -7.91 6.08
CA CYS A 148 -10.93 -7.85 6.55
C CYS A 148 -11.79 -9.06 6.15
N LEU A 149 -11.34 -9.87 5.20
CA LEU A 149 -12.01 -11.09 4.76
C LEU A 149 -11.42 -12.36 5.38
N LEU A 150 -10.34 -12.24 6.15
CA LEU A 150 -9.57 -13.37 6.69
C LEU A 150 -9.74 -13.52 8.20
N THR A 151 -9.77 -14.77 8.67
CA THR A 151 -9.62 -15.10 10.07
C THR A 151 -8.16 -14.87 10.53
N GLU A 152 -7.92 -14.80 11.82
CA GLU A 152 -6.57 -14.63 12.37
C GLU A 152 -5.61 -15.75 11.94
N ASP A 153 -6.09 -16.99 11.90
CA ASP A 153 -5.27 -18.14 11.47
C ASP A 153 -4.97 -18.11 9.98
N GLU A 154 -5.88 -17.63 9.14
CA GLU A 154 -5.63 -17.40 7.73
C GLU A 154 -4.60 -16.28 7.54
N LYS A 155 -4.65 -15.19 8.31
CA LYS A 155 -3.63 -14.12 8.30
C LYS A 155 -2.26 -14.66 8.69
N LYS A 156 -2.16 -15.48 9.74
CA LYS A 156 -0.90 -16.14 10.14
C LYS A 156 -0.38 -17.08 9.05
N THR A 157 -1.27 -17.80 8.38
CA THR A 157 -0.92 -18.66 7.25
C THR A 157 -0.37 -17.82 6.11
N MET A 158 -1.00 -16.69 5.78
CA MET A 158 -0.50 -15.77 4.74
C MET A 158 0.85 -15.16 5.08
N CYS A 159 1.11 -14.80 6.33
CA CYS A 159 2.44 -14.34 6.75
C CYS A 159 3.54 -15.37 6.41
N ARG A 160 3.27 -16.65 6.66
CA ARG A 160 4.21 -17.74 6.31
C ARG A 160 4.37 -17.91 4.81
N ILE A 161 3.25 -17.93 4.07
CA ILE A 161 3.24 -18.09 2.61
C ILE A 161 4.00 -16.96 1.92
N VAL A 162 3.69 -15.71 2.26
CA VAL A 162 4.34 -14.52 1.68
C VAL A 162 5.85 -14.54 1.94
N SER A 163 6.26 -14.96 3.16
CA SER A 163 7.66 -15.11 3.52
C SER A 163 8.36 -16.24 2.75
N ALA A 164 7.72 -17.40 2.61
CA ALA A 164 8.26 -18.57 1.90
C ALA A 164 8.33 -18.33 0.38
N ALA A 165 7.38 -17.57 -0.16
CA ALA A 165 7.36 -17.22 -1.58
C ALA A 165 8.36 -16.13 -1.98
N GLY A 166 9.02 -15.47 -1.01
CA GLY A 166 10.04 -14.46 -1.26
C GLY A 166 9.50 -13.13 -1.78
N ALA A 167 8.25 -12.80 -1.49
CA ALA A 167 7.70 -11.48 -1.80
C ALA A 167 8.35 -10.40 -0.94
N ASP A 168 8.37 -9.16 -1.43
CA ASP A 168 9.05 -8.06 -0.76
C ASP A 168 8.17 -7.44 0.35
N TYR A 169 6.84 -7.45 0.16
CA TYR A 169 5.89 -6.92 1.13
C TYR A 169 4.67 -7.82 1.31
N ILE A 170 4.15 -7.84 2.53
CA ILE A 170 2.74 -8.18 2.80
C ILE A 170 1.94 -6.88 2.93
N LYS A 171 0.76 -6.81 2.28
CA LYS A 171 -0.12 -5.64 2.30
C LYS A 171 -1.49 -6.03 2.84
N THR A 172 -2.05 -5.18 3.69
CA THR A 172 -3.33 -5.47 4.36
C THR A 172 -4.50 -5.54 3.40
N SER A 173 -4.72 -4.50 2.58
CA SER A 173 -6.03 -4.27 1.96
C SER A 173 -5.93 -3.65 0.59
N THR A 174 -6.96 -3.86 -0.22
CA THR A 174 -7.14 -3.18 -1.51
C THR A 174 -7.63 -1.75 -1.37
N GLY A 175 -8.41 -1.45 -0.32
CA GLY A 175 -9.19 -0.22 -0.15
C GLY A 175 -10.54 -0.23 -0.88
N PHE A 176 -10.94 -1.37 -1.47
CA PHE A 176 -12.20 -1.58 -2.20
C PHE A 176 -13.12 -2.63 -1.53
N SER A 177 -12.77 -3.08 -0.34
CA SER A 177 -13.54 -4.03 0.46
C SER A 177 -14.21 -3.35 1.66
N ASN A 178 -14.66 -4.15 2.63
CA ASN A 178 -15.48 -3.68 3.76
C ASN A 178 -14.70 -2.89 4.81
N ALA A 179 -13.37 -3.09 4.91
CA ALA A 179 -12.50 -2.38 5.85
C ALA A 179 -11.07 -2.28 5.29
N GLY A 180 -10.27 -1.38 5.88
CA GLY A 180 -8.86 -1.18 5.59
C GLY A 180 -7.93 -1.83 6.62
N ALA A 181 -6.72 -1.29 6.75
CA ALA A 181 -5.73 -1.71 7.73
C ALA A 181 -6.22 -1.51 9.16
N THR A 182 -5.82 -2.41 10.05
CA THR A 182 -6.02 -2.27 11.49
C THR A 182 -4.67 -2.38 12.22
N HIS A 183 -4.58 -1.76 13.40
CA HIS A 183 -3.39 -1.87 14.25
C HIS A 183 -3.06 -3.33 14.63
N ASP A 184 -4.09 -4.13 14.86
CA ASP A 184 -3.92 -5.56 15.19
C ASP A 184 -3.34 -6.33 13.99
N ASP A 185 -3.71 -5.99 12.74
CA ASP A 185 -3.13 -6.59 11.55
C ASP A 185 -1.63 -6.30 11.45
N ILE A 186 -1.21 -5.05 11.69
CA ILE A 186 0.21 -4.68 11.64
C ILE A 186 1.01 -5.40 12.73
N LYS A 187 0.50 -5.45 13.96
CA LYS A 187 1.13 -6.19 15.07
C LYS A 187 1.23 -7.69 14.77
N LEU A 188 0.19 -8.27 14.16
CA LEU A 188 0.20 -9.66 13.71
C LEU A 188 1.27 -9.88 12.65
N PHE A 189 1.30 -9.05 11.61
CA PHE A 189 2.31 -9.17 10.55
C PHE A 189 3.72 -9.04 11.12
N LYS A 190 4.00 -8.03 11.95
CA LYS A 190 5.29 -7.83 12.60
C LYS A 190 5.77 -9.06 13.37
N LYS A 191 4.84 -9.83 13.96
CA LYS A 191 5.14 -11.03 14.72
C LYS A 191 5.40 -12.26 13.86
N TYR A 192 4.75 -12.37 12.69
CA TYR A 192 4.68 -13.64 11.95
C TYR A 192 5.35 -13.63 10.58
N VAL A 193 5.65 -12.49 9.98
CA VAL A 193 6.43 -12.43 8.72
C VAL A 193 7.93 -12.63 9.00
N SER A 194 8.65 -13.08 7.99
CA SER A 194 10.12 -13.11 8.08
C SER A 194 10.71 -11.69 8.12
N PRO A 195 11.89 -11.47 8.72
CA PRO A 195 12.53 -10.16 8.77
C PRO A 195 12.83 -9.54 7.39
N SER A 196 12.83 -10.35 6.33
CA SER A 196 13.04 -9.89 4.95
C SER A 196 11.78 -9.31 4.31
N VAL A 197 10.59 -9.61 4.84
CA VAL A 197 9.31 -9.14 4.33
C VAL A 197 8.90 -7.87 5.05
N LYS A 198 8.70 -6.80 4.30
CA LYS A 198 8.20 -5.51 4.78
C LYS A 198 6.68 -5.50 4.86
N ILE A 199 6.12 -4.55 5.60
CA ILE A 199 4.69 -4.44 5.87
C ILE A 199 4.15 -3.17 5.23
N LYS A 200 3.06 -3.30 4.44
CA LYS A 200 2.32 -2.16 3.90
C LYS A 200 0.92 -2.11 4.51
N ALA A 201 0.64 -1.04 5.24
CA ALA A 201 -0.73 -0.70 5.67
C ALA A 201 -1.45 0.04 4.53
N ALA A 202 -2.68 -0.34 4.21
CA ALA A 202 -3.46 0.32 3.17
C ALA A 202 -4.96 0.30 3.47
N GLY A 203 -5.64 1.38 3.05
CA GLY A 203 -7.07 1.59 3.32
C GLY A 203 -7.33 2.10 4.75
N GLY A 204 -8.22 3.07 4.90
CA GLY A 204 -8.61 3.60 6.21
C GLY A 204 -7.60 4.57 6.85
N ILE A 205 -6.55 4.99 6.16
CA ILE A 205 -5.55 5.94 6.67
C ILE A 205 -5.98 7.34 6.25
N HIS A 206 -6.55 8.09 7.20
CA HIS A 206 -7.23 9.35 6.92
C HIS A 206 -6.62 10.57 7.61
N THR A 207 -5.70 10.38 8.56
CA THR A 207 -5.03 11.45 9.31
C THR A 207 -3.51 11.21 9.35
N LEU A 208 -2.74 12.27 9.66
CA LEU A 208 -1.29 12.13 9.88
C LEU A 208 -1.00 11.33 11.16
N GLU A 209 -1.88 11.39 12.15
CA GLU A 209 -1.82 10.58 13.36
C GLU A 209 -1.94 9.10 13.04
N ASP A 210 -2.98 8.69 12.29
CA ASP A 210 -3.14 7.27 11.85
C ASP A 210 -1.90 6.80 11.13
N ALA A 211 -1.37 7.64 10.20
CA ALA A 211 -0.18 7.32 9.43
C ALA A 211 1.05 7.10 10.33
N ALA A 212 1.28 8.01 11.29
CA ALA A 212 2.39 7.92 12.25
C ALA A 212 2.25 6.69 13.17
N GLU A 213 1.03 6.39 13.62
CA GLU A 213 0.76 5.21 14.46
C GLU A 213 1.07 3.91 13.71
N PHE A 214 0.58 3.73 12.47
CA PHE A 214 0.91 2.55 11.67
C PHE A 214 2.42 2.37 11.45
N LEU A 215 3.13 3.46 11.15
CA LEU A 215 4.59 3.41 11.00
C LEU A 215 5.29 3.04 12.31
N SER A 216 4.89 3.64 13.44
CA SER A 216 5.46 3.33 14.76
C SER A 216 5.23 1.87 15.19
N GLU A 217 4.14 1.25 14.76
CA GLU A 217 3.82 -0.15 15.03
C GLU A 217 4.54 -1.14 14.12
N GLY A 218 5.19 -0.66 13.06
CA GLY A 218 6.05 -1.47 12.22
C GLY A 218 5.61 -1.60 10.77
N ALA A 219 4.70 -0.76 10.28
CA ALA A 219 4.50 -0.60 8.85
C ALA A 219 5.72 0.10 8.22
N ASP A 220 6.20 -0.43 7.10
CA ASP A 220 7.29 0.15 6.32
C ASP A 220 6.78 1.03 5.18
N ARG A 221 5.49 0.91 4.84
CA ARG A 221 4.85 1.60 3.73
C ARG A 221 3.37 1.85 4.03
N LEU A 222 2.85 2.96 3.53
CA LEU A 222 1.45 3.34 3.64
C LEU A 222 0.81 3.47 2.26
N GLY A 223 -0.33 2.84 2.03
CA GLY A 223 -1.13 3.02 0.82
C GLY A 223 -2.31 3.95 1.09
N THR A 224 -2.23 5.19 0.64
CA THR A 224 -3.24 6.21 0.94
C THR A 224 -3.45 7.18 -0.22
N SER A 225 -4.67 7.70 -0.34
CA SER A 225 -5.03 8.78 -1.26
C SER A 225 -5.22 10.14 -0.56
N ALA A 226 -5.13 10.18 0.78
CA ALA A 226 -5.52 11.35 1.57
C ALA A 226 -4.32 12.12 2.14
N ILE A 227 -3.27 11.43 2.57
CA ILE A 227 -2.20 11.99 3.41
C ILE A 227 -1.44 13.13 2.73
N VAL A 228 -1.16 13.04 1.43
CA VAL A 228 -0.47 14.13 0.70
C VAL A 228 -1.28 15.43 0.76
N GLY A 229 -2.59 15.37 0.47
CA GLY A 229 -3.45 16.56 0.51
C GLY A 229 -3.69 17.12 1.91
N ILE A 230 -3.54 16.29 2.96
CA ILE A 230 -3.60 16.75 4.36
C ILE A 230 -2.29 17.43 4.73
N ALA A 231 -1.17 16.80 4.42
CA ALA A 231 0.17 17.34 4.66
C ALA A 231 0.39 18.68 3.94
N GLU A 232 -0.09 18.81 2.69
CA GLU A 232 -0.03 20.08 1.94
C GLU A 232 -0.68 21.24 2.71
N LYS A 233 -1.88 21.03 3.25
CA LYS A 233 -2.57 22.07 4.02
C LYS A 233 -1.80 22.46 5.28
N GLU A 234 -1.27 21.49 6.01
CA GLU A 234 -0.50 21.76 7.23
C GLU A 234 0.86 22.42 6.95
N LEU A 235 1.49 22.10 5.82
CA LEU A 235 2.77 22.71 5.42
C LEU A 235 2.59 24.13 4.86
N ASP A 236 1.46 24.43 4.21
CA ASP A 236 1.15 25.77 3.68
C ASP A 236 0.63 26.74 4.76
N GLU A 237 0.15 26.23 5.92
CA GLU A 237 -0.33 27.03 7.06
C GLU A 237 0.81 27.42 8.06
N ASN A 238 2.01 26.90 7.90
CA ASN A 238 3.20 27.19 8.73
C ASN A 238 4.25 28.01 7.98
#